data_77033d645f932872d4c88092e9a9be79
#
_entry.id   77033d645f932872d4c88092e9a9be79
#
_cell.length_a   1.000
_cell.length_b   1.000
_cell.length_c   1.000
_cell.angle_alpha   90.00
_cell.angle_beta   90.00
_cell.angle_gamma   90.00
#
_symmetry.space_group_name_H-M   'P 1'
#
loop_
_entity.id
_entity.type
_entity.pdbx_description
1 polymer ?
#
loop_
_entity_poly.entity_id
_entity_poly.type
_entity_poly.pdbx_seq_one_letter_code
_entity_poly.pdbx_strand_id
1 'polypeptide(L)'
;MLAFTHEFPHDLPPAMSRGHCILSHGFESGPDATKVTALADVAQRLGWSHERPDYTDLDARHEISRVGDVPARLQRLVERAAEMATRGPLVLAGSSLGAYISAITSLQVPVAGLFLMVPPTTMGPMPALDAAAVPISVVHAWNDELIPAADVIAWAAERKARLLLVNDGHRLMRHVDASCQAFEALLRGL
;
A
#
# COMPACT_ATOMS: atom_id res chain seq x y z
N MET A 1 42.43 9.46 14.40
CA MET A 1 41.53 8.99 13.35
C MET A 1 40.18 8.77 13.99
N LEU A 2 39.33 9.82 14.02
CA LEU A 2 38.03 9.79 14.70
C LEU A 2 36.98 9.40 13.63
N ALA A 3 36.37 8.23 13.79
CA ALA A 3 35.27 7.77 12.97
C ALA A 3 34.01 8.54 13.35
N PHE A 4 33.52 9.40 12.47
CA PHE A 4 32.20 9.99 12.60
C PHE A 4 31.17 8.96 12.15
N THR A 5 30.51 8.31 13.09
CA THR A 5 29.27 7.56 12.82
C THR A 5 28.16 8.59 12.62
N HIS A 6 27.73 8.79 11.38
CA HIS A 6 26.51 9.53 11.07
C HIS A 6 25.32 8.62 11.43
N GLU A 7 24.84 8.73 12.66
CA GLU A 7 23.48 8.30 13.00
C GLU A 7 22.51 9.32 12.40
N PHE A 8 21.81 8.94 11.32
CA PHE A 8 20.66 9.71 10.84
C PHE A 8 19.51 9.45 11.83
N PRO A 9 18.86 10.48 12.37
CA PRO A 9 17.70 10.29 13.22
C PRO A 9 16.55 9.68 12.41
N HIS A 10 16.14 8.47 12.78
CA HIS A 10 15.11 7.70 12.10
C HIS A 10 13.68 8.22 12.30
N ASP A 11 13.46 9.20 13.15
CA ASP A 11 12.15 9.77 13.44
C ASP A 11 12.18 11.30 13.34
N LEU A 12 11.70 11.84 12.23
CA LEU A 12 11.28 13.24 12.19
C LEU A 12 10.07 13.40 13.12
N PRO A 13 10.06 14.40 14.01
CA PRO A 13 8.93 14.61 14.87
C PRO A 13 7.66 14.86 14.05
N PRO A 14 6.48 14.32 14.46
CA PRO A 14 5.22 14.39 13.71
C PRO A 14 4.82 15.81 13.26
N ALA A 15 5.26 16.84 13.97
CA ALA A 15 4.99 18.25 13.65
C ALA A 15 5.73 18.78 12.40
N MET A 16 6.69 18.05 11.85
CA MET A 16 7.47 18.42 10.65
C MET A 16 7.20 17.52 9.43
N SER A 17 6.35 16.53 9.57
CA SER A 17 6.00 15.62 8.48
C SER A 17 4.93 16.22 7.57
N ARG A 18 5.06 16.02 6.24
CA ARG A 18 4.03 16.42 5.25
C ARG A 18 2.72 15.62 5.40
N GLY A 19 2.78 14.48 6.01
CA GLY A 19 1.70 13.54 6.24
C GLY A 19 2.24 12.18 6.64
N HIS A 20 1.38 11.16 6.62
CA HIS A 20 1.73 9.80 7.00
C HIS A 20 1.36 8.79 5.92
N CYS A 21 2.20 7.77 5.74
CA CYS A 21 1.97 6.66 4.84
C CYS A 21 1.85 5.34 5.62
N ILE A 22 0.77 4.59 5.46
CA ILE A 22 0.68 3.20 5.94
C ILE A 22 0.89 2.27 4.74
N LEU A 23 1.91 1.40 4.83
CA LEU A 23 2.40 0.58 3.73
C LEU A 23 2.13 -0.90 4.04
N SER A 24 1.04 -1.45 3.48
CA SER A 24 0.54 -2.79 3.78
C SER A 24 1.15 -3.84 2.86
N HIS A 25 1.81 -4.85 3.43
CA HIS A 25 2.38 -5.97 2.68
C HIS A 25 1.32 -6.95 2.14
N GLY A 26 1.69 -7.78 1.15
CA GLY A 26 0.85 -8.85 0.61
C GLY A 26 0.70 -10.05 1.54
N PHE A 27 -0.14 -11.01 1.13
CA PHE A 27 -0.29 -12.28 1.83
C PHE A 27 1.03 -13.10 1.79
N GLU A 28 1.31 -13.85 2.84
CA GLU A 28 2.56 -14.61 3.03
C GLU A 28 3.83 -13.77 2.84
N SER A 29 3.76 -12.52 3.21
CA SER A 29 4.84 -11.55 3.15
C SER A 29 5.04 -10.95 4.55
N GLY A 30 5.77 -9.86 4.67
CA GLY A 30 5.99 -9.20 5.96
C GLY A 30 6.30 -7.71 5.81
N PRO A 31 6.44 -6.99 6.93
CA PRO A 31 6.75 -5.55 6.92
C PRO A 31 8.11 -5.23 6.28
N ASP A 32 9.02 -6.19 6.21
CA ASP A 32 10.35 -6.03 5.60
C ASP A 32 10.41 -6.48 4.13
N ALA A 33 9.26 -6.76 3.51
CA ALA A 33 9.21 -7.13 2.10
C ALA A 33 9.73 -6.00 1.20
N THR A 34 10.47 -6.35 0.16
CA THR A 34 11.18 -5.43 -0.74
C THR A 34 10.31 -4.25 -1.21
N LYS A 35 9.07 -4.50 -1.62
CA LYS A 35 8.20 -3.46 -2.17
C LYS A 35 7.82 -2.42 -1.12
N VAL A 36 7.32 -2.83 0.04
CA VAL A 36 6.90 -1.89 1.09
C VAL A 36 8.09 -1.17 1.72
N THR A 37 9.26 -1.81 1.79
CA THR A 37 10.50 -1.16 2.22
C THR A 37 10.92 -0.09 1.22
N ALA A 38 10.91 -0.38 -0.08
CA ALA A 38 11.24 0.59 -1.11
C ALA A 38 10.28 1.80 -1.12
N LEU A 39 8.98 1.58 -0.89
CA LEU A 39 8.02 2.68 -0.74
C LEU A 39 8.27 3.50 0.54
N ALA A 40 8.69 2.86 1.63
CA ALA A 40 9.06 3.55 2.87
C ALA A 40 10.22 4.53 2.64
N ASP A 41 11.25 4.11 1.89
CA ASP A 41 12.38 4.96 1.51
C ASP A 41 11.92 6.16 0.65
N VAL A 42 10.95 5.97 -0.24
CA VAL A 42 10.36 7.07 -1.02
C VAL A 42 9.62 8.06 -0.10
N ALA A 43 8.76 7.56 0.78
CA ALA A 43 8.02 8.38 1.73
C ALA A 43 8.98 9.24 2.57
N GLN A 44 9.99 8.61 3.16
CA GLN A 44 11.00 9.29 4.00
C GLN A 44 11.73 10.40 3.23
N ARG A 45 12.22 10.11 2.01
CA ARG A 45 12.92 11.11 1.18
C ARG A 45 12.05 12.33 0.85
N LEU A 46 10.73 12.15 0.78
CA LEU A 46 9.78 13.22 0.49
C LEU A 46 9.25 13.93 1.76
N GLY A 47 9.74 13.58 2.95
CA GLY A 47 9.33 14.19 4.21
C GLY A 47 7.98 13.69 4.71
N TRP A 48 7.55 12.50 4.29
CA TRP A 48 6.40 11.79 4.85
C TRP A 48 6.86 10.81 5.92
N SER A 49 6.20 10.81 7.06
CA SER A 49 6.36 9.72 8.02
C SER A 49 5.70 8.45 7.49
N HIS A 50 6.13 7.28 7.93
CA HIS A 50 5.57 6.03 7.44
C HIS A 50 5.60 4.95 8.50
N GLU A 51 4.75 3.94 8.28
CA GLU A 51 4.79 2.67 9.01
C GLU A 51 4.45 1.51 8.09
N ARG A 52 4.88 0.33 8.48
CA ARG A 52 4.66 -0.93 7.79
C ARG A 52 4.05 -1.93 8.77
N PRO A 53 2.71 -1.98 8.92
CA PRO A 53 2.07 -2.89 9.85
C PRO A 53 2.41 -4.34 9.53
N ASP A 54 2.62 -5.13 10.59
CA ASP A 54 2.80 -6.58 10.49
C ASP A 54 1.44 -7.28 10.58
N TYR A 55 1.16 -8.14 9.59
CA TYR A 55 -0.05 -8.96 9.53
C TYR A 55 0.27 -10.47 9.51
N THR A 56 1.51 -10.87 9.73
CA THR A 56 1.95 -12.27 9.60
C THR A 56 1.22 -13.21 10.55
N ASP A 57 0.85 -12.73 11.74
CA ASP A 57 0.03 -13.47 12.71
C ASP A 57 -1.39 -13.75 12.21
N LEU A 58 -1.95 -12.85 11.40
CA LEU A 58 -3.28 -12.98 10.80
C LEU A 58 -3.23 -13.83 9.51
N ASP A 59 -2.16 -13.71 8.75
CA ASP A 59 -1.92 -14.54 7.57
C ASP A 59 -1.79 -16.02 7.93
N ALA A 60 -1.24 -16.33 9.09
CA ALA A 60 -1.08 -17.70 9.58
C ALA A 60 -2.40 -18.38 10.01
N ARG A 61 -3.52 -17.67 10.05
CA ARG A 61 -4.84 -18.21 10.45
C ARG A 61 -5.55 -18.93 9.30
N HIS A 62 -4.91 -19.98 8.77
CA HIS A 62 -5.45 -20.77 7.65
C HIS A 62 -6.75 -21.52 7.97
N GLU A 63 -7.09 -21.69 9.25
CA GLU A 63 -8.36 -22.23 9.71
C GLU A 63 -9.57 -21.31 9.38
N ILE A 64 -9.33 -20.01 9.14
CA ILE A 64 -10.37 -19.05 8.78
C ILE A 64 -10.55 -19.02 7.26
N SER A 65 -9.45 -18.87 6.51
CA SER A 65 -9.46 -18.93 5.05
C SER A 65 -8.08 -19.27 4.48
N ARG A 66 -8.03 -19.59 3.17
CA ARG A 66 -6.76 -19.84 2.47
C ARG A 66 -5.80 -18.64 2.45
N VAL A 67 -6.32 -17.44 2.67
CA VAL A 67 -5.55 -16.19 2.72
C VAL A 67 -5.57 -15.57 4.12
N GLY A 68 -5.66 -16.42 5.15
CA GLY A 68 -5.67 -16.01 6.55
C GLY A 68 -6.94 -15.27 6.98
N ASP A 69 -6.82 -14.42 7.98
CA ASP A 69 -7.92 -13.64 8.58
C ASP A 69 -7.99 -12.24 7.96
N VAL A 70 -8.55 -12.15 6.75
CA VAL A 70 -8.71 -10.87 6.02
C VAL A 70 -9.54 -9.85 6.78
N PRO A 71 -10.70 -10.22 7.40
CA PRO A 71 -11.46 -9.29 8.23
C PRO A 71 -10.64 -8.66 9.37
N ALA A 72 -9.85 -9.46 10.08
CA ALA A 72 -9.00 -8.94 11.16
C ALA A 72 -7.86 -8.05 10.63
N ARG A 73 -7.27 -8.36 9.44
CA ARG A 73 -6.31 -7.46 8.79
C ARG A 73 -6.94 -6.12 8.46
N LEU A 74 -8.15 -6.13 7.89
CA LEU A 74 -8.89 -4.92 7.56
C LEU A 74 -9.18 -4.10 8.81
N GLN A 75 -9.68 -4.73 9.88
CA GLN A 75 -9.96 -4.05 11.14
C GLN A 75 -8.69 -3.41 11.74
N ARG A 76 -7.58 -4.14 11.80
CA ARG A 76 -6.28 -3.60 12.28
C ARG A 76 -5.85 -2.37 11.49
N LEU A 77 -6.01 -2.39 10.16
CA LEU A 77 -5.66 -1.25 9.32
C LEU A 77 -6.63 -0.08 9.53
N VAL A 78 -7.93 -0.32 9.63
CA VAL A 78 -8.94 0.73 9.88
C VAL A 78 -8.68 1.45 11.20
N GLU A 79 -8.45 0.72 12.29
CA GLU A 79 -8.16 1.29 13.60
C GLU A 79 -6.90 2.17 13.56
N ARG A 80 -5.84 1.67 12.93
CA ARG A 80 -4.59 2.43 12.83
C ARG A 80 -4.71 3.63 11.89
N ALA A 81 -5.37 3.47 10.75
CA ALA A 81 -5.62 4.56 9.81
C ALA A 81 -6.48 5.67 10.44
N ALA A 82 -7.51 5.31 11.20
CA ALA A 82 -8.35 6.28 11.91
C ALA A 82 -7.55 7.12 12.91
N GLU A 83 -6.63 6.50 13.65
CA GLU A 83 -5.71 7.22 14.54
C GLU A 83 -4.81 8.20 13.75
N MET A 84 -4.19 7.73 12.67
CA MET A 84 -3.24 8.53 11.90
C MET A 84 -3.92 9.67 11.12
N ALA A 85 -5.14 9.46 10.64
CA ALA A 85 -5.92 10.49 9.93
C ALA A 85 -6.22 11.73 10.81
N THR A 86 -6.22 11.60 12.14
CA THR A 86 -6.39 12.75 13.04
C THR A 86 -5.15 13.63 13.12
N ARG A 87 -3.99 13.14 12.64
CA ARG A 87 -2.69 13.82 12.77
C ARG A 87 -2.28 14.61 11.52
N GLY A 88 -2.98 14.39 10.39
CA GLY A 88 -2.70 15.06 9.13
C GLY A 88 -3.04 14.23 7.90
N PRO A 89 -2.59 14.63 6.71
CA PRO A 89 -2.82 13.87 5.48
C PRO A 89 -2.33 12.44 5.59
N LEU A 90 -3.20 11.47 5.25
CA LEU A 90 -2.91 10.04 5.29
C LEU A 90 -2.93 9.46 3.88
N VAL A 91 -1.90 8.71 3.53
CA VAL A 91 -1.84 7.89 2.31
C VAL A 91 -1.82 6.41 2.70
N LEU A 92 -2.71 5.62 2.13
CA LEU A 92 -2.65 4.18 2.25
C LEU A 92 -2.04 3.59 0.98
N ALA A 93 -1.05 2.71 1.17
CA ALA A 93 -0.40 2.01 0.08
C ALA A 93 -0.30 0.52 0.40
N GLY A 94 -0.35 -0.31 -0.63
CA GLY A 94 -0.21 -1.74 -0.40
C GLY A 94 0.05 -2.56 -1.64
N SER A 95 0.40 -3.83 -1.41
CA SER A 95 0.65 -4.82 -2.46
C SER A 95 -0.26 -6.02 -2.30
N SER A 96 -0.94 -6.44 -3.38
CA SER A 96 -1.84 -7.59 -3.41
C SER A 96 -2.92 -7.48 -2.32
N LEU A 97 -3.00 -8.41 -1.37
CA LEU A 97 -3.93 -8.32 -0.24
C LEU A 97 -3.79 -7.00 0.54
N GLY A 98 -2.56 -6.48 0.69
CA GLY A 98 -2.33 -5.16 1.28
C GLY A 98 -2.95 -4.02 0.49
N ALA A 99 -2.95 -4.09 -0.85
CA ALA A 99 -3.62 -3.12 -1.71
C ALA A 99 -5.15 -3.19 -1.56
N TYR A 100 -5.70 -4.41 -1.50
CA TYR A 100 -7.13 -4.62 -1.28
C TYR A 100 -7.60 -4.00 0.04
N ILE A 101 -6.97 -4.36 1.16
CA ILE A 101 -7.38 -3.81 2.46
C ILE A 101 -7.17 -2.29 2.55
N SER A 102 -6.14 -1.74 1.89
CA SER A 102 -5.91 -0.28 1.82
C SER A 102 -7.05 0.44 1.09
N ALA A 103 -7.50 -0.11 -0.04
CA ALA A 103 -8.61 0.43 -0.79
C ALA A 103 -9.92 0.38 0.01
N ILE A 104 -10.28 -0.77 0.60
CA ILE A 104 -11.50 -0.92 1.41
C ILE A 104 -11.47 -0.04 2.67
N THR A 105 -10.30 0.13 3.32
CA THR A 105 -10.15 1.03 4.46
C THR A 105 -10.47 2.48 4.10
N SER A 106 -10.13 2.93 2.90
CA SER A 106 -10.40 4.29 2.45
C SER A 106 -11.89 4.65 2.40
N LEU A 107 -12.79 3.67 2.34
CA LEU A 107 -14.24 3.88 2.42
C LEU A 107 -14.73 4.23 3.84
N GLN A 108 -13.91 3.96 4.85
CA GLN A 108 -14.25 4.12 6.27
C GLN A 108 -13.45 5.23 6.95
N VAL A 109 -12.28 5.56 6.43
CA VAL A 109 -11.34 6.52 7.03
C VAL A 109 -10.95 7.57 5.98
N PRO A 110 -10.95 8.86 6.31
CA PRO A 110 -10.46 9.91 5.41
C PRO A 110 -9.00 9.69 5.03
N VAL A 111 -8.71 9.64 3.73
CA VAL A 111 -7.36 9.51 3.19
C VAL A 111 -7.10 10.58 2.13
N ALA A 112 -5.85 11.02 1.99
CA ALA A 112 -5.43 11.97 0.98
C ALA A 112 -5.17 11.31 -0.38
N GLY A 113 -4.83 10.01 -0.39
CA GLY A 113 -4.56 9.27 -1.63
C GLY A 113 -4.33 7.78 -1.39
N LEU A 114 -4.35 7.01 -2.48
CA LEU A 114 -4.16 5.56 -2.50
C LEU A 114 -3.09 5.17 -3.50
N PHE A 115 -2.20 4.26 -3.09
CA PHE A 115 -1.23 3.61 -3.97
C PHE A 115 -1.39 2.09 -3.92
N LEU A 116 -1.81 1.50 -5.04
CA LEU A 116 -2.22 0.09 -5.09
C LEU A 116 -1.35 -0.68 -6.09
N MET A 117 -0.59 -1.66 -5.60
CA MET A 117 0.20 -2.57 -6.42
C MET A 117 -0.51 -3.91 -6.55
N VAL A 118 -0.76 -4.35 -7.80
CA VAL A 118 -1.43 -5.63 -8.13
C VAL A 118 -2.66 -5.92 -7.26
N PRO A 119 -3.63 -5.00 -7.20
CA PRO A 119 -4.79 -5.14 -6.32
C PRO A 119 -5.73 -6.24 -6.83
N PRO A 120 -6.14 -7.22 -6.00
CA PRO A 120 -7.20 -8.15 -6.36
C PRO A 120 -8.54 -7.43 -6.44
N THR A 121 -9.21 -7.55 -7.60
CA THR A 121 -10.52 -6.93 -7.83
C THR A 121 -11.67 -7.70 -7.19
N THR A 122 -11.43 -9.00 -6.91
CA THR A 122 -12.35 -9.87 -6.19
C THR A 122 -11.60 -10.75 -5.22
N MET A 123 -12.19 -11.05 -4.07
CA MET A 123 -11.59 -11.88 -3.02
C MET A 123 -12.61 -12.82 -2.38
N GLY A 124 -13.10 -13.80 -3.15
CA GLY A 124 -14.02 -14.83 -2.65
C GLY A 124 -15.24 -14.24 -1.97
N PRO A 125 -15.49 -14.51 -0.66
CA PRO A 125 -16.66 -14.01 0.05
C PRO A 125 -16.56 -12.53 0.46
N MET A 126 -15.38 -11.92 0.30
CA MET A 126 -15.17 -10.50 0.61
C MET A 126 -15.80 -9.62 -0.46
N PRO A 127 -16.18 -8.36 -0.15
CA PRO A 127 -16.66 -7.41 -1.14
C PRO A 127 -15.72 -7.27 -2.34
N ALA A 128 -16.25 -6.93 -3.50
CA ALA A 128 -15.43 -6.53 -4.64
C ALA A 128 -14.58 -5.31 -4.26
N LEU A 129 -13.43 -5.16 -4.93
CA LEU A 129 -12.53 -4.03 -4.70
C LEU A 129 -13.27 -2.71 -4.95
N ASP A 130 -13.27 -1.86 -3.94
CA ASP A 130 -13.80 -0.50 -4.00
C ASP A 130 -12.90 0.46 -3.22
N ALA A 131 -13.03 1.76 -3.48
CA ALA A 131 -12.19 2.78 -2.89
C ALA A 131 -12.89 4.13 -2.83
N ALA A 132 -12.48 4.98 -1.88
CA ALA A 132 -12.94 6.36 -1.80
C ALA A 132 -12.55 7.16 -3.05
N ALA A 133 -13.30 8.23 -3.34
CA ALA A 133 -13.06 9.15 -4.46
C ALA A 133 -11.91 10.12 -4.14
N VAL A 134 -10.69 9.61 -4.12
CA VAL A 134 -9.44 10.33 -3.87
C VAL A 134 -8.45 10.08 -5.02
N PRO A 135 -7.32 10.80 -5.12
CA PRO A 135 -6.25 10.45 -6.05
C PRO A 135 -5.78 9.00 -5.86
N ILE A 136 -5.88 8.18 -6.90
CA ILE A 136 -5.46 6.78 -6.90
C ILE A 136 -4.39 6.56 -7.96
N SER A 137 -3.30 5.91 -7.57
CA SER A 137 -2.27 5.41 -8.49
C SER A 137 -2.14 3.89 -8.34
N VAL A 138 -2.24 3.20 -9.46
CA VAL A 138 -2.19 1.74 -9.54
C VAL A 138 -0.97 1.31 -10.35
N VAL A 139 -0.24 0.32 -9.89
CA VAL A 139 0.77 -0.40 -10.66
C VAL A 139 0.35 -1.84 -10.79
N HIS A 140 0.28 -2.34 -12.02
CA HIS A 140 -0.13 -3.72 -12.28
C HIS A 140 0.73 -4.36 -13.36
N ALA A 141 0.73 -5.69 -13.43
CA ALA A 141 1.53 -6.45 -14.37
C ALA A 141 0.69 -7.01 -15.51
N TRP A 142 1.21 -6.94 -16.76
CA TRP A 142 0.55 -7.56 -17.92
C TRP A 142 0.40 -9.08 -17.80
N ASN A 143 1.38 -9.73 -17.17
CA ASN A 143 1.45 -11.19 -17.05
C ASN A 143 1.17 -11.63 -15.61
N ASP A 144 0.32 -10.91 -14.88
CA ASP A 144 -0.09 -11.30 -13.53
C ASP A 144 -0.87 -12.62 -13.61
N GLU A 145 -0.31 -13.65 -13.01
CA GLU A 145 -0.84 -15.02 -13.04
C GLU A 145 -1.98 -15.27 -12.05
N LEU A 146 -2.22 -14.31 -11.13
CA LEU A 146 -3.25 -14.40 -10.09
C LEU A 146 -4.42 -13.46 -10.36
N ILE A 147 -4.14 -12.27 -10.89
CA ILE A 147 -5.12 -11.19 -11.05
C ILE A 147 -5.08 -10.71 -12.51
N PRO A 148 -6.11 -10.99 -13.31
CA PRO A 148 -6.11 -10.60 -14.72
C PRO A 148 -5.96 -9.10 -14.91
N ALA A 149 -5.04 -8.68 -15.77
CA ALA A 149 -4.81 -7.26 -16.04
C ALA A 149 -6.08 -6.56 -16.55
N ALA A 150 -6.91 -7.25 -17.33
CA ALA A 150 -8.17 -6.72 -17.83
C ALA A 150 -9.11 -6.23 -16.73
N ASP A 151 -9.19 -6.95 -15.61
CA ASP A 151 -10.06 -6.61 -14.48
C ASP A 151 -9.58 -5.35 -13.77
N VAL A 152 -8.26 -5.21 -13.60
CA VAL A 152 -7.65 -4.03 -12.98
C VAL A 152 -7.74 -2.81 -13.91
N ILE A 153 -7.59 -3.00 -15.23
CA ILE A 153 -7.79 -1.94 -16.22
C ILE A 153 -9.23 -1.41 -16.15
N ALA A 154 -10.22 -2.30 -16.15
CA ALA A 154 -11.64 -1.92 -16.06
C ALA A 154 -11.91 -1.15 -14.75
N TRP A 155 -11.46 -1.68 -13.61
CA TRP A 155 -11.61 -1.05 -12.31
C TRP A 155 -10.96 0.35 -12.25
N ALA A 156 -9.74 0.48 -12.76
CA ALA A 156 -9.01 1.74 -12.77
C ALA A 156 -9.68 2.79 -13.69
N ALA A 157 -10.20 2.36 -14.84
CA ALA A 157 -10.89 3.23 -15.79
C ALA A 157 -12.17 3.83 -15.19
N GLU A 158 -13.00 3.03 -14.50
CA GLU A 158 -14.21 3.49 -13.82
C GLU A 158 -13.91 4.59 -12.80
N ARG A 159 -12.77 4.50 -12.11
CA ARG A 159 -12.36 5.42 -11.03
C ARG A 159 -11.44 6.54 -11.51
N LYS A 160 -11.12 6.58 -12.81
CA LYS A 160 -10.15 7.53 -13.40
C LYS A 160 -8.80 7.50 -12.66
N ALA A 161 -8.42 6.33 -12.15
CA ALA A 161 -7.15 6.13 -11.46
C ALA A 161 -5.98 6.22 -12.46
N ARG A 162 -4.83 6.71 -12.01
CA ARG A 162 -3.59 6.55 -12.77
C ARG A 162 -3.22 5.07 -12.78
N LEU A 163 -2.99 4.50 -13.95
CA LEU A 163 -2.61 3.10 -14.10
C LEU A 163 -1.29 3.00 -14.86
N LEU A 164 -0.32 2.33 -14.25
CA LEU A 164 0.92 1.91 -14.87
C LEU A 164 0.90 0.38 -15.04
N LEU A 165 0.96 -0.07 -16.31
CA LEU A 165 1.10 -1.49 -16.63
C LEU A 165 2.55 -1.80 -17.02
N VAL A 166 3.11 -2.81 -16.38
CA VAL A 166 4.51 -3.23 -16.59
C VAL A 166 4.60 -4.68 -17.08
N ASN A 167 5.67 -5.00 -17.79
CA ASN A 167 5.92 -6.36 -18.27
C ASN A 167 6.55 -7.22 -17.15
N ASP A 168 5.72 -7.65 -16.21
CA ASP A 168 6.10 -8.46 -15.05
C ASP A 168 4.97 -9.44 -14.69
N GLY A 169 5.15 -10.27 -13.68
CA GLY A 169 4.13 -11.09 -13.04
C GLY A 169 3.64 -10.47 -11.72
N HIS A 170 2.84 -11.21 -10.96
CA HIS A 170 2.20 -10.73 -9.72
C HIS A 170 3.17 -10.12 -8.70
N ARG A 171 4.38 -10.63 -8.62
CA ARG A 171 5.37 -10.18 -7.64
C ARG A 171 5.97 -8.80 -7.94
N LEU A 172 5.89 -8.29 -9.17
CA LEU A 172 6.44 -6.99 -9.60
C LEU A 172 7.94 -6.80 -9.30
N MET A 173 8.71 -7.86 -9.21
CA MET A 173 10.11 -7.80 -8.72
C MET A 173 11.06 -7.12 -9.68
N ARG A 174 10.75 -7.11 -10.98
CA ARG A 174 11.56 -6.43 -12.01
C ARG A 174 11.27 -4.94 -12.12
N HIS A 175 10.15 -4.48 -11.51
CA HIS A 175 9.65 -3.11 -11.68
C HIS A 175 9.40 -2.42 -10.33
N VAL A 176 10.19 -2.75 -9.31
CA VAL A 176 10.15 -2.07 -8.00
C VAL A 176 10.44 -0.58 -8.19
N ASP A 177 11.45 -0.22 -9.00
CA ASP A 177 11.81 1.18 -9.27
C ASP A 177 10.67 1.95 -9.95
N ALA A 178 10.00 1.33 -10.93
CA ALA A 178 8.84 1.94 -11.58
C ALA A 178 7.68 2.16 -10.60
N SER A 179 7.49 1.22 -9.67
CA SER A 179 6.50 1.37 -8.59
C SER A 179 6.87 2.52 -7.64
N CYS A 180 8.15 2.65 -7.29
CA CYS A 180 8.65 3.77 -6.49
C CYS A 180 8.43 5.11 -7.19
N GLN A 181 8.71 5.21 -8.50
CA GLN A 181 8.48 6.43 -9.27
C GLN A 181 6.99 6.81 -9.34
N ALA A 182 6.11 5.82 -9.53
CA ALA A 182 4.66 6.05 -9.53
C ALA A 182 4.15 6.50 -8.16
N PHE A 183 4.68 5.94 -7.07
CA PHE A 183 4.36 6.35 -5.71
C PHE A 183 4.87 7.76 -5.41
N GLU A 184 6.12 8.06 -5.79
CA GLU A 184 6.68 9.41 -5.67
C GLU A 184 5.81 10.45 -6.40
N ALA A 185 5.37 10.14 -7.63
CA ALA A 185 4.50 11.03 -8.41
C ALA A 185 3.15 11.28 -7.71
N LEU A 186 2.57 10.26 -7.05
CA LEU A 186 1.38 10.44 -6.23
C LEU A 186 1.66 11.38 -5.06
N LEU A 187 2.69 11.10 -4.23
CA LEU A 187 2.99 11.90 -3.04
C LEU A 187 3.35 13.37 -3.36
N ARG A 188 3.96 13.63 -4.52
CA ARG A 188 4.25 15.01 -4.97
C ARG A 188 3.01 15.76 -5.43
N GLY A 189 1.95 15.06 -5.80
CA GLY A 189 0.69 15.62 -6.26
C GLY A 189 -0.32 15.92 -5.13
N LEU A 190 -0.01 15.49 -3.90
CA LEU A 190 -0.77 15.75 -2.69
C LEU A 190 -0.19 16.95 -1.91
#